data_8b8f6d93e5acfcc265dfea9ef57bcea6
#
_entry.id   8b8f6d93e5acfcc265dfea9ef57bcea6
#
_cell.length_a   1.000
_cell.length_b   1.000
_cell.length_c   1.000
_cell.angle_alpha   90.00
_cell.angle_beta   90.00
_cell.angle_gamma   90.00
#
_symmetry.space_group_name_H-M   'P 1'
#
loop_
_entity.id
_entity.type
_entity.pdbx_description
1 polymer ?
#
loop_
_entity_poly.entity_id
_entity_poly.type
_entity_poly.pdbx_seq_one_letter_code
_entity_poly.pdbx_strand_id
1 'polypeptide(L)'
;MPSLEPFALARALVLADLALKPIGAGWLRPLSAGLAVAGLVLPELAQRAWFWLGLSAVLAFRVWSSWPLADNHAYLLVYASLAIAIALRDTDPRAALARNARVLIGLVFAFAVLWKAISPDFLDGRFFRVTLVLDTRLEPFAVWVGGLDADTLAERREWLARHDDSADGAAVSAPEEPARFRAAVWLATFGAFASELLLALAFLWPPGRGPSRFRDPLLIVFCAVTYLVAPVSGFGWLLIALAVAQTAPEAWRTRVAYLAVFALVHLYGALGDARAIGAF
;
A
#
# COMPACT_ATOMS: atom_id res chain seq x y z
N MET A 1 3.20 31.24 -1.13
CA MET A 1 2.28 30.12 -0.89
C MET A 1 2.53 29.68 0.54
N PRO A 2 1.52 29.56 1.41
CA PRO A 2 1.72 28.92 2.70
C PRO A 2 2.34 27.55 2.42
N SER A 3 3.51 27.31 2.97
CA SER A 3 4.22 26.04 2.82
C SER A 3 3.27 24.95 3.28
N LEU A 4 2.95 23.99 2.40
CA LEU A 4 2.25 22.75 2.77
C LEU A 4 3.12 22.06 3.83
N GLU A 5 2.89 22.41 5.08
CA GLU A 5 3.69 21.98 6.20
C GLU A 5 3.61 20.46 6.28
N PRO A 6 4.74 19.73 6.14
CA PRO A 6 4.71 18.28 5.94
C PRO A 6 4.05 17.53 7.10
N PHE A 7 4.22 18.01 8.34
CA PHE A 7 3.63 17.39 9.51
C PHE A 7 2.08 17.53 9.54
N ALA A 8 1.56 18.72 9.24
CA ALA A 8 0.13 18.96 9.19
C ALA A 8 -0.53 18.21 8.02
N LEU A 9 0.13 18.22 6.84
CA LEU A 9 -0.36 17.54 5.66
C LEU A 9 -0.40 16.03 5.85
N ALA A 10 0.63 15.43 6.42
CA ALA A 10 0.66 13.99 6.69
C ALA A 10 -0.46 13.56 7.65
N ARG A 11 -0.69 14.33 8.74
CA ARG A 11 -1.81 14.06 9.65
C ARG A 11 -3.15 14.15 8.95
N ALA A 12 -3.34 15.18 8.15
CA ALA A 12 -4.58 15.36 7.38
C ALA A 12 -4.80 14.20 6.40
N LEU A 13 -3.75 13.73 5.71
CA LEU A 13 -3.84 12.58 4.81
C LEU A 13 -4.20 11.28 5.54
N VAL A 14 -3.63 11.01 6.70
CA VAL A 14 -3.96 9.81 7.50
C VAL A 14 -5.42 9.87 7.96
N LEU A 15 -5.89 11.01 8.46
CA LEU A 15 -7.30 11.18 8.88
C LEU A 15 -8.25 11.12 7.68
N ALA A 16 -7.89 11.69 6.54
CA ALA A 16 -8.70 11.66 5.33
C ALA A 16 -8.85 10.22 4.77
N ASP A 17 -7.79 9.43 4.78
CA ASP A 17 -7.87 8.02 4.39
C ASP A 17 -8.89 7.27 5.26
N LEU A 18 -8.79 7.43 6.57
CA LEU A 18 -9.68 6.77 7.52
C LEU A 18 -11.12 7.30 7.48
N ALA A 19 -11.32 8.58 7.16
CA ALA A 19 -12.66 9.16 7.00
C ALA A 19 -13.35 8.67 5.72
N LEU A 20 -12.61 8.56 4.62
CA LEU A 20 -13.14 8.14 3.32
C LEU A 20 -13.22 6.62 3.16
N LYS A 21 -12.31 5.89 3.82
CA LYS A 21 -12.23 4.43 3.79
C LYS A 21 -12.23 3.88 5.22
N PRO A 22 -13.33 4.06 5.97
CA PRO A 22 -13.36 3.64 7.37
C PRO A 22 -13.21 2.13 7.48
N ILE A 23 -12.26 1.72 8.31
CA ILE A 23 -11.95 0.32 8.56
C ILE A 23 -12.78 -0.24 9.71
N GLY A 24 -13.07 -1.53 9.64
CA GLY A 24 -13.80 -2.25 10.68
C GLY A 24 -15.15 -2.76 10.23
N ALA A 25 -15.76 -3.55 11.12
CA ALA A 25 -17.12 -4.04 10.98
C ALA A 25 -17.96 -3.54 12.17
N GLY A 26 -19.27 -3.53 12.01
CA GLY A 26 -20.19 -3.09 13.08
C GLY A 26 -19.87 -1.69 13.58
N TRP A 27 -19.80 -1.52 14.90
CA TRP A 27 -19.59 -0.24 15.57
C TRP A 27 -18.19 0.36 15.40
N LEU A 28 -17.19 -0.45 15.06
CA LEU A 28 -15.80 0.04 14.85
C LEU A 28 -15.70 0.95 13.62
N ARG A 29 -16.47 0.67 12.58
CA ARG A 29 -16.46 1.45 11.35
C ARG A 29 -16.95 2.89 11.56
N PRO A 30 -18.13 3.15 12.12
CA PRO A 30 -18.56 4.52 12.41
C PRO A 30 -17.70 5.20 13.48
N LEU A 31 -17.16 4.47 14.47
CA LEU A 31 -16.26 5.05 15.46
C LEU A 31 -14.96 5.55 14.82
N SER A 32 -14.30 4.73 13.99
CA SER A 32 -13.06 5.12 13.32
C SER A 32 -13.28 6.30 12.36
N ALA A 33 -14.38 6.28 11.60
CA ALA A 33 -14.78 7.39 10.73
C ALA A 33 -15.05 8.67 11.55
N GLY A 34 -15.83 8.56 12.62
CA GLY A 34 -16.19 9.70 13.49
C GLY A 34 -14.96 10.34 14.14
N LEU A 35 -14.02 9.54 14.63
CA LEU A 35 -12.74 10.04 15.16
C LEU A 35 -11.92 10.74 14.08
N ALA A 36 -11.85 10.16 12.86
CA ALA A 36 -11.12 10.76 11.76
C ALA A 36 -11.72 12.10 11.33
N VAL A 37 -13.05 12.17 11.18
CA VAL A 37 -13.77 13.41 10.87
C VAL A 37 -13.58 14.44 11.99
N ALA A 38 -13.70 14.03 13.26
CA ALA A 38 -13.46 14.93 14.40
C ALA A 38 -12.04 15.52 14.36
N GLY A 39 -11.02 14.72 14.06
CA GLY A 39 -9.63 15.20 13.92
C GLY A 39 -9.43 16.15 12.73
N LEU A 40 -10.19 15.98 11.64
CA LEU A 40 -10.12 16.88 10.48
C LEU A 40 -10.83 18.21 10.74
N VAL A 41 -12.01 18.18 11.40
CA VAL A 41 -12.84 19.37 11.67
C VAL A 41 -12.32 20.15 12.87
N LEU A 42 -11.72 19.47 13.85
CA LEU A 42 -11.17 20.06 15.08
C LEU A 42 -9.63 19.94 15.08
N PRO A 43 -8.90 20.81 14.36
CA PRO A 43 -7.45 20.68 14.20
C PRO A 43 -6.69 20.73 15.54
N GLU A 44 -7.25 21.33 16.59
CA GLU A 44 -6.67 21.32 17.94
C GLU A 44 -6.67 19.89 18.56
N LEU A 45 -7.71 19.11 18.24
CA LEU A 45 -7.79 17.71 18.66
C LEU A 45 -6.66 16.89 18.01
N ALA A 46 -6.44 17.05 16.70
CA ALA A 46 -5.37 16.39 15.97
C ALA A 46 -3.95 16.85 16.37
N GLN A 47 -3.82 17.90 17.19
CA GLN A 47 -2.55 18.31 17.79
C GLN A 47 -2.28 17.64 19.14
N ARG A 48 -3.19 16.83 19.66
CA ARG A 48 -3.07 16.18 20.97
C ARG A 48 -2.58 14.73 20.80
N ALA A 49 -1.49 14.39 21.46
CA ALA A 49 -0.94 13.03 21.41
C ALA A 49 -1.93 11.97 21.88
N TRP A 50 -2.74 12.27 22.91
CA TRP A 50 -3.74 11.33 23.44
C TRP A 50 -4.82 10.98 22.41
N PHE A 51 -5.17 11.90 21.51
CA PHE A 51 -6.12 11.62 20.42
C PHE A 51 -5.59 10.52 19.50
N TRP A 52 -4.33 10.63 19.08
CA TRP A 52 -3.68 9.65 18.21
C TRP A 52 -3.41 8.31 18.93
N LEU A 53 -3.14 8.34 20.23
CA LEU A 53 -3.04 7.12 21.03
C LEU A 53 -4.39 6.41 21.11
N GLY A 54 -5.47 7.14 21.36
CA GLY A 54 -6.83 6.60 21.35
C GLY A 54 -7.22 6.03 20.00
N LEU A 55 -6.94 6.76 18.91
CA LEU A 55 -7.15 6.30 17.55
C LEU A 55 -6.34 5.02 17.26
N SER A 56 -5.05 5.01 17.62
CA SER A 56 -4.19 3.82 17.47
C SER A 56 -4.74 2.61 18.23
N ALA A 57 -5.28 2.81 19.43
CA ALA A 57 -5.89 1.74 20.23
C ALA A 57 -7.14 1.16 19.56
N VAL A 58 -8.03 2.01 19.01
CA VAL A 58 -9.21 1.58 18.25
C VAL A 58 -8.80 0.77 17.01
N LEU A 59 -7.79 1.25 16.27
CA LEU A 59 -7.27 0.58 15.09
C LEU A 59 -6.58 -0.75 15.46
N ALA A 60 -5.82 -0.79 16.56
CA ALA A 60 -5.18 -2.01 17.04
C ALA A 60 -6.21 -3.06 17.47
N PHE A 61 -7.30 -2.64 18.13
CA PHE A 61 -8.42 -3.53 18.47
C PHE A 61 -9.08 -4.08 17.19
N ARG A 62 -9.21 -3.28 16.13
CA ARG A 62 -9.69 -3.75 14.84
C ARG A 62 -8.77 -4.82 14.24
N VAL A 63 -7.45 -4.60 14.25
CA VAL A 63 -6.47 -5.60 13.80
C VAL A 63 -6.59 -6.89 14.61
N TRP A 64 -6.64 -6.76 15.93
CA TRP A 64 -6.83 -7.92 16.83
C TRP A 64 -8.09 -8.72 16.50
N SER A 65 -9.23 -8.04 16.32
CA SER A 65 -10.52 -8.70 16.03
C SER A 65 -10.59 -9.41 14.67
N SER A 66 -9.64 -9.13 13.78
CA SER A 66 -9.56 -9.74 12.45
C SER A 66 -8.35 -10.64 12.25
N TRP A 67 -7.58 -10.86 13.30
CA TRP A 67 -6.41 -11.73 13.25
C TRP A 67 -6.78 -13.16 12.81
N PRO A 68 -6.04 -13.81 11.90
CA PRO A 68 -4.85 -13.32 11.17
C PRO A 68 -5.16 -12.63 9.82
N LEU A 69 -6.42 -12.36 9.52
CA LEU A 69 -6.90 -11.87 8.21
C LEU A 69 -6.88 -10.35 8.05
N ALA A 70 -6.33 -9.60 9.03
CA ALA A 70 -6.20 -8.16 8.90
C ALA A 70 -5.21 -7.80 7.77
N ASP A 71 -5.62 -6.86 6.91
CA ASP A 71 -4.80 -6.41 5.79
C ASP A 71 -3.63 -5.50 6.24
N ASN A 72 -2.62 -5.38 5.38
CA ASN A 72 -1.43 -4.56 5.65
C ASN A 72 -1.75 -3.07 5.85
N HIS A 73 -2.83 -2.58 5.24
CA HIS A 73 -3.29 -1.20 5.41
C HIS A 73 -3.71 -0.93 6.86
N ALA A 74 -4.47 -1.85 7.48
CA ALA A 74 -4.91 -1.72 8.86
C ALA A 74 -3.71 -1.68 9.84
N TYR A 75 -2.72 -2.55 9.65
CA TYR A 75 -1.48 -2.51 10.45
C TYR A 75 -0.75 -1.18 10.30
N LEU A 76 -0.59 -0.71 9.06
CA LEU A 76 0.13 0.53 8.79
C LEU A 76 -0.57 1.75 9.39
N LEU A 77 -1.91 1.77 9.42
CA LEU A 77 -2.70 2.81 10.11
C LEU A 77 -2.42 2.84 11.61
N VAL A 78 -2.34 1.68 12.28
CA VAL A 78 -1.98 1.60 13.70
C VAL A 78 -0.60 2.23 13.93
N TYR A 79 0.40 1.81 13.16
CA TYR A 79 1.76 2.30 13.33
C TYR A 79 1.91 3.78 12.94
N ALA A 80 1.24 4.24 11.89
CA ALA A 80 1.24 5.65 11.51
C ALA A 80 0.62 6.53 12.60
N SER A 81 -0.52 6.13 13.15
CA SER A 81 -1.18 6.83 14.26
C SER A 81 -0.30 6.87 15.51
N LEU A 82 0.33 5.75 15.86
CA LEU A 82 1.27 5.68 16.98
C LEU A 82 2.51 6.56 16.74
N ALA A 83 3.07 6.56 15.53
CA ALA A 83 4.20 7.40 15.18
C ALA A 83 3.90 8.90 15.30
N ILE A 84 2.69 9.32 14.92
CA ILE A 84 2.22 10.70 15.10
C ILE A 84 2.06 11.01 16.59
N ALA A 85 1.47 10.10 17.37
CA ALA A 85 1.30 10.28 18.81
C ALA A 85 2.64 10.45 19.54
N ILE A 86 3.63 9.63 19.20
CA ILE A 86 4.99 9.71 19.76
C ILE A 86 5.66 11.02 19.33
N ALA A 87 5.55 11.39 18.06
CA ALA A 87 6.14 12.63 17.55
C ALA A 87 5.58 13.86 18.25
N LEU A 88 4.28 13.90 18.55
CA LEU A 88 3.63 15.02 19.25
C LEU A 88 4.10 15.19 20.72
N ARG A 89 4.84 14.24 21.26
CA ARG A 89 5.46 14.33 22.59
C ARG A 89 6.93 14.69 22.56
N ASP A 90 7.52 14.77 21.37
CA ASP A 90 8.91 15.16 21.18
C ASP A 90 9.05 16.69 21.26
N THR A 91 10.23 17.16 21.57
CA THR A 91 10.59 18.60 21.55
C THR A 91 10.56 19.19 20.14
N ASP A 92 10.85 18.35 19.13
CA ASP A 92 10.69 18.68 17.71
C ASP A 92 9.77 17.63 17.04
N PRO A 93 8.45 17.84 17.08
CA PRO A 93 7.50 16.90 16.52
C PRO A 93 7.69 16.63 15.01
N ARG A 94 8.20 17.61 14.26
CA ARG A 94 8.46 17.46 12.81
C ARG A 94 9.60 16.51 12.56
N ALA A 95 10.75 16.75 13.18
CA ALA A 95 11.91 15.90 13.03
C ALA A 95 11.64 14.48 13.53
N ALA A 96 10.88 14.35 14.63
CA ALA A 96 10.46 13.06 15.16
C ALA A 96 9.57 12.30 14.18
N LEU A 97 8.52 12.94 13.64
CA LEU A 97 7.65 12.28 12.65
C LEU A 97 8.39 11.95 11.36
N ALA A 98 9.23 12.85 10.86
CA ALA A 98 10.03 12.60 9.66
C ALA A 98 10.94 11.38 9.82
N ARG A 99 11.57 11.22 10.98
CA ARG A 99 12.39 10.05 11.33
C ARG A 99 11.55 8.78 11.42
N ASN A 100 10.43 8.83 12.16
CA ASN A 100 9.53 7.69 12.35
C ASN A 100 8.92 7.25 11.01
N ALA A 101 8.43 8.18 10.19
CA ALA A 101 7.85 7.89 8.88
C ALA A 101 8.86 7.21 7.94
N ARG A 102 10.11 7.72 7.91
CA ARG A 102 11.18 7.11 7.14
C ARG A 102 11.45 5.66 7.58
N VAL A 103 11.57 5.44 8.89
CA VAL A 103 11.81 4.09 9.43
C VAL A 103 10.63 3.17 9.15
N LEU A 104 9.39 3.64 9.31
CA LEU A 104 8.19 2.85 9.02
C LEU A 104 8.13 2.42 7.54
N ILE A 105 8.38 3.34 6.60
CA ILE A 105 8.42 2.99 5.17
C ILE A 105 9.50 1.91 4.94
N GLY A 106 10.70 2.12 5.47
CA GLY A 106 11.79 1.17 5.33
C GLY A 106 11.47 -0.22 5.90
N LEU A 107 10.86 -0.27 7.09
CA LEU A 107 10.44 -1.53 7.73
C LEU A 107 9.33 -2.23 6.97
N VAL A 108 8.35 -1.50 6.45
CA VAL A 108 7.28 -2.06 5.61
C VAL A 108 7.88 -2.85 4.44
N PHE A 109 8.81 -2.24 3.71
CA PHE A 109 9.45 -2.90 2.58
C PHE A 109 10.44 -4.00 3.02
N ALA A 110 11.16 -3.82 4.12
CA ALA A 110 12.05 -4.85 4.64
C ALA A 110 11.28 -6.13 5.05
N PHE A 111 10.15 -5.97 5.72
CA PHE A 111 9.29 -7.11 6.07
C PHE A 111 8.62 -7.74 4.84
N ALA A 112 8.22 -6.94 3.85
CA ALA A 112 7.69 -7.46 2.60
C ALA A 112 8.74 -8.31 1.86
N VAL A 113 9.98 -7.85 1.78
CA VAL A 113 11.10 -8.61 1.20
C VAL A 113 11.40 -9.87 1.99
N LEU A 114 11.49 -9.76 3.33
CA LEU A 114 11.74 -10.90 4.20
C LEU A 114 10.67 -11.99 4.00
N TRP A 115 9.38 -11.59 4.01
CA TRP A 115 8.27 -12.52 3.80
C TRP A 115 8.35 -13.22 2.44
N LYS A 116 8.64 -12.47 1.38
CA LYS A 116 8.83 -13.01 0.02
C LYS A 116 10.04 -13.95 -0.07
N ALA A 117 11.13 -13.62 0.64
CA ALA A 117 12.34 -14.43 0.63
C ALA A 117 12.16 -15.80 1.32
N ILE A 118 11.31 -15.88 2.34
CA ILE A 118 11.04 -17.14 3.06
C ILE A 118 9.82 -17.89 2.51
N SER A 119 9.05 -17.30 1.59
CA SER A 119 7.90 -17.94 0.96
C SER A 119 8.35 -18.71 -0.29
N PRO A 120 8.29 -20.04 -0.30
CA PRO A 120 8.67 -20.82 -1.47
C PRO A 120 7.80 -20.49 -2.68
N ASP A 121 6.49 -20.28 -2.47
CA ASP A 121 5.52 -19.99 -3.53
C ASP A 121 5.73 -18.61 -4.19
N PHE A 122 6.44 -17.70 -3.53
CA PHE A 122 6.78 -16.42 -4.13
C PHE A 122 7.98 -16.54 -5.08
N LEU A 123 9.08 -17.15 -4.61
CA LEU A 123 10.33 -17.22 -5.35
C LEU A 123 10.28 -18.15 -6.57
N ASP A 124 9.40 -19.16 -6.56
CA ASP A 124 9.16 -20.04 -7.72
C ASP A 124 8.14 -19.46 -8.73
N GLY A 125 7.62 -18.25 -8.45
CA GLY A 125 6.66 -17.54 -9.29
C GLY A 125 5.21 -18.03 -9.18
N ARG A 126 4.92 -19.05 -8.35
CA ARG A 126 3.57 -19.60 -8.17
C ARG A 126 2.58 -18.53 -7.70
N PHE A 127 2.99 -17.70 -6.75
CA PHE A 127 2.17 -16.59 -6.26
C PHE A 127 1.65 -15.70 -7.40
N PHE A 128 2.52 -15.19 -8.27
CA PHE A 128 2.07 -14.32 -9.37
C PHE A 128 1.39 -15.10 -10.49
N ARG A 129 1.74 -16.37 -10.71
CA ARG A 129 1.05 -17.23 -11.67
C ARG A 129 -0.44 -17.37 -11.32
N VAL A 130 -0.75 -17.56 -10.05
CA VAL A 130 -2.13 -17.65 -9.55
C VAL A 130 -2.79 -16.26 -9.47
N THR A 131 -2.09 -15.28 -8.89
CA THR A 131 -2.65 -13.94 -8.64
C THR A 131 -2.97 -13.21 -9.95
N LEU A 132 -2.14 -13.31 -10.99
CA LEU A 132 -2.40 -12.70 -12.30
C LEU A 132 -3.63 -13.28 -13.00
N VAL A 133 -4.04 -14.51 -12.66
CA VAL A 133 -5.24 -15.13 -13.20
C VAL A 133 -6.46 -14.78 -12.35
N LEU A 134 -6.37 -14.87 -11.03
CA LEU A 134 -7.52 -14.74 -10.13
C LEU A 134 -7.86 -13.30 -9.75
N ASP A 135 -6.87 -12.43 -9.59
CA ASP A 135 -7.11 -11.05 -9.18
C ASP A 135 -7.50 -10.18 -10.39
N THR A 136 -8.77 -9.82 -10.47
CA THR A 136 -9.32 -9.00 -11.55
C THR A 136 -8.65 -7.63 -11.69
N ARG A 137 -8.04 -7.12 -10.62
CA ARG A 137 -7.28 -5.86 -10.65
C ARG A 137 -6.02 -5.97 -11.51
N LEU A 138 -5.45 -7.17 -11.63
CA LEU A 138 -4.26 -7.47 -12.42
C LEU A 138 -4.57 -7.97 -13.84
N GLU A 139 -5.85 -8.08 -14.19
CA GLU A 139 -6.28 -8.51 -15.53
C GLU A 139 -5.65 -7.69 -16.67
N PRO A 140 -5.59 -6.34 -16.60
CA PRO A 140 -4.91 -5.55 -17.63
C PRO A 140 -3.44 -5.93 -17.80
N PHE A 141 -2.75 -6.25 -16.71
CA PHE A 141 -1.35 -6.69 -16.78
C PHE A 141 -1.24 -8.11 -17.38
N ALA A 142 -2.11 -9.03 -17.00
CA ALA A 142 -2.15 -10.38 -17.56
C ALA A 142 -2.43 -10.37 -19.06
N VAL A 143 -3.32 -9.49 -19.53
CA VAL A 143 -3.68 -9.34 -20.95
C VAL A 143 -2.57 -8.60 -21.73
N TRP A 144 -2.18 -7.42 -21.30
CA TRP A 144 -1.29 -6.56 -22.09
C TRP A 144 0.17 -6.97 -22.01
N VAL A 145 0.64 -7.36 -20.84
CA VAL A 145 2.04 -7.81 -20.63
C VAL A 145 2.14 -9.32 -20.79
N GLY A 146 1.23 -10.08 -20.18
CA GLY A 146 1.20 -11.54 -20.25
C GLY A 146 0.71 -12.10 -21.59
N GLY A 147 -0.03 -11.31 -22.37
CA GLY A 147 -0.54 -11.71 -23.67
C GLY A 147 -1.64 -12.77 -23.63
N LEU A 148 -2.37 -12.85 -22.50
CA LEU A 148 -3.55 -13.69 -22.39
C LEU A 148 -4.75 -12.99 -23.04
N ASP A 149 -5.53 -13.71 -23.84
CA ASP A 149 -6.85 -13.26 -24.24
C ASP A 149 -7.90 -13.58 -23.18
N ALA A 150 -9.12 -13.04 -23.36
CA ALA A 150 -10.21 -13.19 -22.40
C ALA A 150 -10.63 -14.66 -22.23
N ASP A 151 -10.64 -15.42 -23.30
CA ASP A 151 -11.09 -16.82 -23.31
C ASP A 151 -10.07 -17.70 -22.55
N THR A 152 -8.79 -17.54 -22.87
CA THR A 152 -7.68 -18.22 -22.15
C THR A 152 -7.68 -17.87 -20.66
N LEU A 153 -7.96 -16.62 -20.30
CA LEU A 153 -8.01 -16.19 -18.91
C LEU A 153 -9.20 -16.82 -18.18
N ALA A 154 -10.38 -16.88 -18.82
CA ALA A 154 -11.56 -17.51 -18.28
C ALA A 154 -11.33 -19.03 -18.08
N GLU A 155 -10.76 -19.72 -19.06
CA GLU A 155 -10.41 -21.14 -18.97
C GLU A 155 -9.45 -21.43 -17.81
N ARG A 156 -8.44 -20.60 -17.61
CA ARG A 156 -7.50 -20.73 -16.49
C ARG A 156 -8.16 -20.50 -15.14
N ARG A 157 -9.06 -19.52 -15.03
CA ARG A 157 -9.84 -19.27 -13.81
C ARG A 157 -10.71 -20.48 -13.46
N GLU A 158 -11.38 -21.03 -14.45
CA GLU A 158 -12.22 -22.22 -14.27
C GLU A 158 -11.38 -23.45 -13.91
N TRP A 159 -10.21 -23.62 -14.52
CA TRP A 159 -9.29 -24.70 -14.18
C TRP A 159 -8.81 -24.58 -12.73
N LEU A 160 -8.39 -23.40 -12.27
CA LEU A 160 -7.97 -23.17 -10.88
C LEU A 160 -9.10 -23.43 -9.90
N ALA A 161 -10.32 -22.94 -10.17
CA ALA A 161 -11.48 -23.17 -9.30
C ALA A 161 -11.81 -24.64 -9.12
N ARG A 162 -11.72 -25.44 -10.19
CA ARG A 162 -11.96 -26.88 -10.11
C ARG A 162 -10.90 -27.67 -9.33
N HIS A 163 -9.66 -27.15 -9.28
CA HIS A 163 -8.55 -27.85 -8.61
C HIS A 163 -8.33 -27.42 -7.17
N ASP A 164 -8.87 -26.27 -6.76
CA ASP A 164 -8.87 -25.84 -5.35
C ASP A 164 -9.85 -26.67 -4.52
N ASP A 165 -10.96 -27.15 -5.14
CA ASP A 165 -11.98 -27.98 -4.47
C ASP A 165 -11.69 -29.49 -4.54
N SER A 166 -10.76 -29.96 -5.35
CA SER A 166 -10.53 -31.40 -5.55
C SER A 166 -9.46 -31.94 -4.60
N ALA A 167 -9.93 -32.57 -3.50
CA ALA A 167 -9.11 -33.46 -2.68
C ALA A 167 -8.70 -34.74 -3.42
N ASP A 168 -9.30 -35.03 -4.57
CA ASP A 168 -9.02 -36.18 -5.43
C ASP A 168 -8.01 -35.80 -6.51
N GLY A 169 -6.80 -36.33 -6.38
CA GLY A 169 -5.65 -36.12 -7.27
C GLY A 169 -5.82 -36.67 -8.70
N ALA A 170 -6.95 -36.39 -9.35
CA ALA A 170 -7.09 -36.60 -10.78
C ALA A 170 -6.19 -35.60 -11.51
N ALA A 171 -5.09 -36.09 -12.06
CA ALA A 171 -4.10 -35.35 -12.82
C ALA A 171 -4.73 -34.79 -14.12
N VAL A 172 -5.53 -33.72 -13.99
CA VAL A 172 -5.89 -32.91 -15.18
C VAL A 172 -4.68 -32.06 -15.48
N SER A 173 -4.09 -32.24 -16.65
CA SER A 173 -2.93 -31.46 -17.08
C SER A 173 -3.28 -29.97 -17.08
N ALA A 174 -2.44 -29.17 -16.41
CA ALA A 174 -2.59 -27.71 -16.40
C ALA A 174 -2.57 -27.18 -17.85
N PRO A 175 -3.38 -26.14 -18.16
CA PRO A 175 -3.33 -25.49 -19.47
C PRO A 175 -1.90 -25.06 -19.82
N GLU A 176 -1.50 -25.25 -21.08
CA GLU A 176 -0.17 -24.89 -21.55
C GLU A 176 0.09 -23.40 -21.26
N GLU A 177 1.25 -23.08 -20.67
CA GLU A 177 1.59 -21.74 -20.25
C GLU A 177 2.31 -20.98 -21.38
N PRO A 178 1.69 -19.92 -21.98
CA PRO A 178 2.33 -19.13 -23.01
C PRO A 178 3.65 -18.54 -22.52
N ALA A 179 4.68 -18.53 -23.39
CA ALA A 179 6.01 -18.02 -23.03
C ALA A 179 5.96 -16.55 -22.55
N ARG A 180 5.08 -15.74 -23.13
CA ARG A 180 4.88 -14.34 -22.75
C ARG A 180 4.26 -14.20 -21.35
N PHE A 181 3.29 -15.04 -21.00
CA PHE A 181 2.72 -15.05 -19.66
C PHE A 181 3.75 -15.49 -18.62
N ARG A 182 4.54 -16.50 -18.91
CA ARG A 182 5.65 -16.94 -18.06
C ARG A 182 6.67 -15.83 -17.82
N ALA A 183 7.03 -15.08 -18.85
CA ALA A 183 7.90 -13.91 -18.72
C ALA A 183 7.28 -12.82 -17.85
N ALA A 184 5.97 -12.55 -17.98
CA ALA A 184 5.22 -11.60 -17.14
C ALA A 184 5.20 -12.04 -15.66
N VAL A 185 5.02 -13.32 -15.37
CA VAL A 185 5.11 -13.89 -14.01
C VAL A 185 6.48 -13.60 -13.39
N TRP A 186 7.57 -13.90 -14.12
CA TRP A 186 8.92 -13.65 -13.63
C TRP A 186 9.23 -12.16 -13.47
N LEU A 187 8.76 -11.33 -14.40
CA LEU A 187 8.88 -9.88 -14.30
C LEU A 187 8.17 -9.35 -13.04
N ALA A 188 6.95 -9.81 -12.77
CA ALA A 188 6.22 -9.43 -11.57
C ALA A 188 6.90 -9.93 -10.30
N THR A 189 7.37 -11.19 -10.27
CA THR A 189 8.05 -11.79 -9.11
C THR A 189 9.32 -11.04 -8.75
N PHE A 190 10.27 -10.96 -9.68
CA PHE A 190 11.57 -10.33 -9.39
C PHE A 190 11.51 -8.81 -9.41
N GLY A 191 10.59 -8.22 -10.19
CA GLY A 191 10.35 -6.79 -10.20
C GLY A 191 9.81 -6.29 -8.87
N ALA A 192 8.82 -6.99 -8.28
CA ALA A 192 8.31 -6.67 -6.95
C ALA A 192 9.40 -6.85 -5.89
N PHE A 193 10.09 -8.00 -5.88
CA PHE A 193 11.15 -8.27 -4.91
C PHE A 193 12.27 -7.24 -4.96
N ALA A 194 12.80 -6.93 -6.15
CA ALA A 194 13.91 -6.01 -6.33
C ALA A 194 13.52 -4.56 -5.99
N SER A 195 12.33 -4.11 -6.41
CA SER A 195 11.88 -2.74 -6.11
C SER A 195 11.65 -2.51 -4.62
N GLU A 196 11.06 -3.48 -3.92
CA GLU A 196 10.87 -3.42 -2.47
C GLU A 196 12.20 -3.51 -1.71
N LEU A 197 13.15 -4.34 -2.15
CA LEU A 197 14.48 -4.40 -1.57
C LEU A 197 15.23 -3.06 -1.72
N LEU A 198 15.18 -2.45 -2.91
CA LEU A 198 15.78 -1.14 -3.15
C LEU A 198 15.15 -0.06 -2.26
N LEU A 199 13.84 -0.09 -2.06
CA LEU A 199 13.13 0.83 -1.17
C LEU A 199 13.52 0.59 0.29
N ALA A 200 13.53 -0.66 0.76
CA ALA A 200 13.98 -0.98 2.11
C ALA A 200 15.40 -0.44 2.38
N LEU A 201 16.32 -0.70 1.47
CA LEU A 201 17.70 -0.18 1.55
C LEU A 201 17.73 1.35 1.53
N ALA A 202 17.00 2.00 0.62
CA ALA A 202 17.00 3.44 0.48
C ALA A 202 16.46 4.17 1.73
N PHE A 203 15.41 3.63 2.36
CA PHE A 203 14.79 4.24 3.53
C PHE A 203 15.50 3.91 4.85
N LEU A 204 16.09 2.72 5.00
CA LEU A 204 16.81 2.32 6.22
C LEU A 204 18.27 2.77 6.21
N TRP A 205 18.85 3.12 5.06
CA TRP A 205 20.23 3.62 4.98
C TRP A 205 20.38 4.97 5.68
N PRO A 206 21.58 5.26 6.27
CA PRO A 206 21.81 6.54 6.90
C PRO A 206 21.52 7.73 5.97
N PRO A 207 20.85 8.79 6.45
CA PRO A 207 20.45 9.94 5.63
C PRO A 207 21.62 10.59 4.90
N GLY A 208 21.37 10.99 3.64
CA GLY A 208 22.36 11.71 2.82
C GLY A 208 23.50 10.85 2.29
N ARG A 209 23.52 9.54 2.58
CA ARG A 209 24.59 8.62 2.15
C ARG A 209 24.03 7.50 1.26
N GLY A 210 24.85 7.01 0.33
CA GLY A 210 24.54 5.84 -0.50
C GLY A 210 23.13 5.86 -1.10
N PRO A 211 22.37 4.75 -0.95
CA PRO A 211 21.03 4.59 -1.52
C PRO A 211 19.99 5.60 -1.00
N SER A 212 20.18 6.17 0.21
CA SER A 212 19.17 7.06 0.81
C SER A 212 18.87 8.32 0.01
N ARG A 213 19.79 8.76 -0.87
CA ARG A 213 19.60 9.90 -1.78
C ARG A 213 18.53 9.65 -2.85
N PHE A 214 18.25 8.37 -3.15
CA PHE A 214 17.30 7.96 -4.18
C PHE A 214 15.94 7.56 -3.60
N ARG A 215 15.73 7.61 -2.29
CA ARG A 215 14.51 7.13 -1.63
C ARG A 215 13.23 7.78 -2.18
N ASP A 216 13.23 9.10 -2.37
CA ASP A 216 12.05 9.81 -2.86
C ASP A 216 11.71 9.46 -4.33
N PRO A 217 12.63 9.56 -5.30
CA PRO A 217 12.32 9.14 -6.66
C PRO A 217 11.98 7.65 -6.77
N LEU A 218 12.63 6.78 -6.02
CA LEU A 218 12.29 5.34 -6.00
C LEU A 218 10.87 5.10 -5.50
N LEU A 219 10.46 5.76 -4.40
CA LEU A 219 9.11 5.60 -3.87
C LEU A 219 8.03 6.22 -4.79
N ILE A 220 8.32 7.36 -5.41
CA ILE A 220 7.43 7.98 -6.41
C ILE A 220 7.20 7.03 -7.59
N VAL A 221 8.27 6.47 -8.15
CA VAL A 221 8.18 5.51 -9.25
C VAL A 221 7.46 4.24 -8.81
N PHE A 222 7.80 3.70 -7.65
CA PHE A 222 7.14 2.53 -7.09
C PHE A 222 5.62 2.75 -6.93
N CYS A 223 5.20 3.84 -6.31
CA CYS A 223 3.78 4.15 -6.14
C CYS A 223 3.08 4.33 -7.50
N ALA A 224 3.69 5.06 -8.45
CA ALA A 224 3.12 5.25 -9.77
C ALA A 224 2.94 3.91 -10.49
N VAL A 225 3.99 3.09 -10.57
CA VAL A 225 3.96 1.82 -11.31
C VAL A 225 3.06 0.79 -10.62
N THR A 226 3.28 0.58 -9.32
CA THR A 226 2.59 -0.50 -8.59
C THR A 226 1.09 -0.25 -8.49
N TYR A 227 0.67 0.98 -8.18
CA TYR A 227 -0.76 1.25 -7.98
C TYR A 227 -1.53 1.55 -9.27
N LEU A 228 -0.85 1.76 -10.39
CA LEU A 228 -1.49 1.71 -11.72
C LEU A 228 -1.69 0.27 -12.20
N VAL A 229 -0.82 -0.66 -11.79
CA VAL A 229 -0.93 -2.09 -12.14
C VAL A 229 -1.84 -2.83 -11.15
N ALA A 230 -1.67 -2.57 -9.85
CA ALA A 230 -2.44 -3.21 -8.78
C ALA A 230 -3.01 -2.13 -7.85
N PRO A 231 -4.22 -1.61 -8.09
CA PRO A 231 -4.80 -0.49 -7.36
C PRO A 231 -5.18 -0.85 -5.92
N VAL A 232 -4.20 -0.94 -5.03
CA VAL A 232 -4.38 -1.08 -3.58
C VAL A 232 -4.38 0.31 -2.94
N SER A 233 -5.46 1.06 -3.18
CA SER A 233 -5.53 2.50 -2.92
C SER A 233 -5.28 2.90 -1.45
N GLY A 234 -5.69 2.12 -0.46
CA GLY A 234 -5.50 2.46 0.96
C GLY A 234 -4.03 2.39 1.39
N PHE A 235 -3.33 1.33 1.02
CA PHE A 235 -1.91 1.18 1.36
C PHE A 235 -1.04 2.24 0.68
N GLY A 236 -1.30 2.52 -0.62
CA GLY A 236 -0.63 3.60 -1.35
C GLY A 236 -0.86 4.97 -0.75
N TRP A 237 -2.07 5.23 -0.25
CA TRP A 237 -2.39 6.46 0.45
C TRP A 237 -1.50 6.68 1.66
N LEU A 238 -1.38 5.68 2.53
CA LEU A 238 -0.56 5.78 3.73
C LEU A 238 0.94 5.89 3.44
N LEU A 239 1.42 5.16 2.42
CA LEU A 239 2.81 5.32 1.99
C LEU A 239 3.10 6.76 1.56
N ILE A 240 2.19 7.39 0.81
CA ILE A 240 2.35 8.79 0.39
C ILE A 240 2.24 9.74 1.58
N ALA A 241 1.32 9.50 2.54
CA ALA A 241 1.22 10.29 3.76
C ALA A 241 2.53 10.27 4.57
N LEU A 242 3.11 9.08 4.76
CA LEU A 242 4.41 8.91 5.42
C LEU A 242 5.56 9.50 4.59
N ALA A 243 5.51 9.36 3.26
CA ALA A 243 6.49 9.96 2.37
C ALA A 243 6.50 11.49 2.46
N VAL A 244 5.33 12.12 2.52
CA VAL A 244 5.19 13.56 2.77
C VAL A 244 5.77 13.93 4.13
N ALA A 245 5.45 13.16 5.18
CA ALA A 245 5.93 13.41 6.54
C ALA A 245 7.46 13.45 6.66
N GLN A 246 8.17 12.61 5.90
CA GLN A 246 9.63 12.51 5.96
C GLN A 246 10.37 13.55 5.11
N THR A 247 9.67 14.37 4.31
CA THR A 247 10.31 15.40 3.48
C THR A 247 10.82 16.56 4.31
N ALA A 248 11.97 17.11 3.91
CA ALA A 248 12.47 18.37 4.50
C ALA A 248 11.51 19.54 4.22
N PRO A 249 11.41 20.54 5.10
CA PRO A 249 10.52 21.70 4.91
C PRO A 249 10.70 22.40 3.56
N GLU A 250 11.92 22.46 3.06
CA GLU A 250 12.30 23.12 1.80
C GLU A 250 11.97 22.28 0.56
N ALA A 251 11.75 20.98 0.73
CA ALA A 251 11.53 20.03 -0.37
C ALA A 251 10.09 20.07 -0.92
N TRP A 252 9.56 21.27 -1.19
CA TRP A 252 8.19 21.44 -1.67
C TRP A 252 7.92 20.74 -3.01
N ARG A 253 8.93 20.69 -3.91
CA ARG A 253 8.82 20.00 -5.20
C ARG A 253 8.59 18.51 -5.03
N THR A 254 9.32 17.89 -4.10
CA THR A 254 9.15 16.48 -3.76
C THR A 254 7.74 16.20 -3.21
N ARG A 255 7.21 17.07 -2.33
CA ARG A 255 5.84 16.96 -1.83
C ARG A 255 4.80 17.07 -2.95
N VAL A 256 4.98 18.05 -3.85
CA VAL A 256 4.10 18.17 -5.02
C VAL A 256 4.15 16.91 -5.89
N ALA A 257 5.32 16.32 -6.10
CA ALA A 257 5.46 15.07 -6.85
C ALA A 257 4.71 13.90 -6.16
N TYR A 258 4.81 13.77 -4.84
CA TYR A 258 4.02 12.78 -4.09
C TYR A 258 2.51 13.01 -4.20
N LEU A 259 2.06 14.26 -4.09
CA LEU A 259 0.65 14.61 -4.25
C LEU A 259 0.15 14.40 -5.69
N ALA A 260 1.00 14.62 -6.68
CA ALA A 260 0.66 14.35 -8.08
C ALA A 260 0.47 12.84 -8.33
N VAL A 261 1.37 12.00 -7.80
CA VAL A 261 1.21 10.54 -7.86
C VAL A 261 -0.01 10.09 -7.07
N PHE A 262 -0.26 10.67 -5.90
CA PHE A 262 -1.47 10.43 -5.13
C PHE A 262 -2.73 10.70 -5.97
N ALA A 263 -2.81 11.86 -6.59
CA ALA A 263 -3.95 12.22 -7.45
C ALA A 263 -4.08 11.26 -8.64
N LEU A 264 -2.97 10.95 -9.32
CA LEU A 264 -2.94 10.02 -10.45
C LEU A 264 -3.50 8.64 -10.08
N VAL A 265 -3.01 8.06 -8.98
CA VAL A 265 -3.40 6.71 -8.52
C VAL A 265 -4.89 6.66 -8.15
N HIS A 266 -5.38 7.69 -7.44
CA HIS A 266 -6.78 7.71 -7.00
C HIS A 266 -7.76 8.02 -8.13
N LEU A 267 -7.40 8.92 -9.05
CA LEU A 267 -8.19 9.19 -10.25
C LEU A 267 -8.26 7.95 -11.16
N TYR A 268 -7.14 7.26 -11.34
CA TYR A 268 -7.11 6.03 -12.12
C TYR A 268 -7.98 4.92 -11.50
N GLY A 269 -7.88 4.72 -10.18
CA GLY A 269 -8.73 3.77 -9.45
C GLY A 269 -10.22 4.10 -9.57
N ALA A 270 -10.59 5.37 -9.38
CA ALA A 270 -11.98 5.81 -9.50
C ALA A 270 -12.55 5.61 -10.94
N LEU A 271 -11.73 5.82 -11.98
CA LEU A 271 -12.12 5.55 -13.36
C LEU A 271 -12.28 4.05 -13.63
N GLY A 272 -11.46 3.19 -13.01
CA GLY A 272 -11.58 1.74 -13.09
C GLY A 272 -12.89 1.26 -12.45
N ASP A 273 -13.20 1.73 -11.26
CA ASP A 273 -14.44 1.40 -10.54
C ASP A 273 -15.68 1.88 -11.30
N ALA A 274 -15.65 3.08 -11.88
CA ALA A 274 -16.74 3.61 -12.68
C ALA A 274 -17.03 2.78 -13.95
N ARG A 275 -16.00 2.28 -14.62
CA ARG A 275 -16.15 1.37 -15.76
C ARG A 275 -16.74 0.01 -15.34
N ALA A 276 -16.32 -0.53 -14.21
CA ALA A 276 -16.83 -1.79 -13.69
C ALA A 276 -18.33 -1.73 -13.32
N ILE A 277 -18.82 -0.53 -12.94
CA ILE A 277 -20.25 -0.28 -12.61
C ILE A 277 -21.07 0.01 -13.89
N GLY A 278 -20.45 0.10 -15.07
CA GLY A 278 -21.18 0.40 -16.32
C GLY A 278 -21.63 1.85 -16.46
N ALA A 279 -20.92 2.79 -15.81
CA ALA A 279 -21.27 4.22 -15.83
C ALA A 279 -20.81 4.95 -17.10
N PHE A 280 -20.23 4.24 -18.10
CA PHE A 280 -19.82 4.78 -19.41
C PHE A 280 -20.10 3.77 -20.52
#